data_8249566d5638a27a9aca758404070eaf
#
_entry.id   8249566d5638a27a9aca758404070eaf
#
_cell.length_a   1.000
_cell.length_b   1.000
_cell.length_c   1.000
_cell.angle_alpha   90.00
_cell.angle_beta   90.00
_cell.angle_gamma   90.00
#
_symmetry.space_group_name_H-M   'P 1'
#
loop_
_entity.id
_entity.type
_entity.pdbx_description
1 polymer ?
#
loop_
_entity_poly.entity_id
_entity_poly.type
_entity_poly.pdbx_seq_one_letter_code
_entity_poly.pdbx_strand_id
1 'polypeptide(L)'
;MLEEDFAIQSNLRRMLVRTSINYSRMDFGTVKGVIYIRGVFQLSYVSPDADEDKLKDLTVKTLYSFEKKVRNIPGVSDVIFQLLNWRKERGQWVPIEVKKKKEEKDENKTESSL
;
A
#
# COMPACT_ATOMS: atom_id res chain seq x y z
N MET A 1 -16.46 18.49 0.88
CA MET A 1 -15.45 18.00 1.83
C MET A 1 -15.44 18.90 3.05
N LEU A 2 -15.41 18.31 4.24
CA LEU A 2 -15.34 19.10 5.46
C LEU A 2 -13.96 19.74 5.58
N GLU A 3 -13.92 20.84 6.32
CA GLU A 3 -12.67 21.56 6.54
C GLU A 3 -11.62 20.67 7.18
N GLU A 4 -12.05 19.89 8.18
CA GLU A 4 -11.15 18.96 8.86
C GLU A 4 -10.62 17.91 7.89
N ASP A 5 -11.46 17.41 7.00
CA ASP A 5 -11.06 16.41 6.02
C ASP A 5 -10.05 16.99 5.05
N PHE A 6 -10.24 18.25 4.68
CA PHE A 6 -9.30 18.91 3.80
C PHE A 6 -7.93 19.05 4.45
N ALA A 7 -7.91 19.40 5.74
CA ALA A 7 -6.66 19.52 6.49
C ALA A 7 -5.95 18.16 6.57
N ILE A 8 -6.70 17.10 6.82
CA ILE A 8 -6.16 15.76 6.86
C ILE A 8 -5.54 15.39 5.53
N GLN A 9 -6.24 15.66 4.45
CA GLN A 9 -5.78 15.33 3.11
C GLN A 9 -4.50 16.10 2.79
N SER A 10 -4.42 17.35 3.18
CA SER A 10 -3.23 18.17 2.95
C SER A 10 -2.03 17.62 3.72
N ASN A 11 -2.24 17.23 4.97
CA ASN A 11 -1.18 16.66 5.78
C ASN A 11 -0.72 15.33 5.22
N LEU A 12 -1.65 14.52 4.72
CA LEU A 12 -1.31 13.25 4.12
C LEU A 12 -0.43 13.46 2.89
N ARG A 13 -0.79 14.39 2.02
CA ARG A 13 0.01 14.69 0.85
C ARG A 13 1.41 15.14 1.21
N ARG A 14 1.49 16.01 2.20
CA ARG A 14 2.77 16.53 2.65
C ARG A 14 3.65 15.41 3.18
N MET A 15 3.06 14.47 3.88
CA MET A 15 3.77 13.33 4.41
C MET A 15 4.25 12.42 3.28
N LEU A 16 3.41 12.17 2.29
CA LEU A 16 3.75 11.28 1.19
C LEU A 16 4.94 11.79 0.39
N VAL A 17 5.02 13.10 0.20
CA VAL A 17 6.14 13.69 -0.53
C VAL A 17 7.47 13.43 0.16
N ARG A 18 7.43 13.24 1.48
CA ARG A 18 8.64 13.05 2.28
C ARG A 18 8.95 11.59 2.57
N THR A 19 8.15 10.68 2.07
CA THR A 19 8.38 9.26 2.32
C THR A 19 9.02 8.62 1.10
N SER A 20 9.48 7.38 1.28
CA SER A 20 10.03 6.59 0.18
C SER A 20 8.96 5.72 -0.46
N ILE A 21 7.73 6.19 -0.49
CA ILE A 21 6.60 5.47 -1.05
C ILE A 21 6.27 6.03 -2.42
N ASN A 22 6.15 5.14 -3.39
CA ASN A 22 5.68 5.53 -4.72
C ASN A 22 4.15 5.50 -4.69
N TYR A 23 3.56 6.68 -4.55
CA TYR A 23 2.11 6.79 -4.40
C TYR A 23 1.39 7.04 -5.74
N SER A 24 2.10 6.93 -6.85
CA SER A 24 1.49 7.19 -8.15
C SER A 24 0.39 6.20 -8.51
N ARG A 25 0.41 5.02 -7.92
CA ARG A 25 -0.60 4.00 -8.16
C ARG A 25 -1.55 3.82 -6.98
N MET A 26 -1.64 4.82 -6.14
CA MET A 26 -2.50 4.79 -4.96
C MET A 26 -3.51 5.91 -5.02
N ASP A 27 -4.67 5.65 -4.45
CA ASP A 27 -5.73 6.62 -4.30
C ASP A 27 -6.01 6.86 -2.84
N PHE A 28 -6.29 8.10 -2.51
CA PHE A 28 -6.55 8.52 -1.14
C PHE A 28 -7.83 9.33 -1.07
N GLY A 29 -8.64 9.02 -0.08
CA GLY A 29 -9.86 9.79 0.17
C GLY A 29 -10.05 9.94 1.66
N THR A 30 -10.66 11.06 2.07
CA THR A 30 -10.93 11.32 3.47
C THR A 30 -12.39 11.72 3.62
N VAL A 31 -13.11 11.01 4.47
CA VAL A 31 -14.51 11.28 4.73
C VAL A 31 -14.74 11.25 6.23
N LYS A 32 -15.11 12.39 6.81
CA LYS A 32 -15.43 12.50 8.23
C LYS A 32 -14.33 11.93 9.12
N GLY A 33 -13.09 12.25 8.79
CA GLY A 33 -11.95 11.83 9.60
C GLY A 33 -11.45 10.43 9.30
N VAL A 34 -12.07 9.70 8.40
CA VAL A 34 -11.63 8.36 8.02
C VAL A 34 -10.88 8.45 6.70
N ILE A 35 -9.67 7.93 6.68
CA ILE A 35 -8.86 7.91 5.46
C ILE A 35 -9.01 6.56 4.79
N TYR A 36 -9.32 6.59 3.49
CA TYR A 36 -9.41 5.39 2.65
C TYR A 36 -8.21 5.37 1.73
N ILE A 37 -7.44 4.29 1.77
CA ILE A 37 -6.24 4.14 0.97
C ILE A 37 -6.39 2.92 0.07
N ARG A 38 -6.35 3.14 -1.25
CA ARG A 38 -6.55 2.08 -2.23
C ARG A 38 -5.40 2.07 -3.22
N GLY A 39 -5.27 0.95 -3.92
CA GLY A 39 -4.31 0.84 -5.00
C GLY A 39 -3.18 -0.10 -4.68
N VAL A 40 -2.02 0.19 -5.24
CA VAL A 40 -0.84 -0.66 -5.13
C VAL A 40 0.22 0.05 -4.30
N PHE A 41 0.70 -0.62 -3.26
CA PHE A 41 1.74 -0.07 -2.40
C PHE A 41 3.11 -0.47 -2.94
N GLN A 42 3.93 0.51 -3.25
CA GLN A 42 5.27 0.29 -3.78
C GLN A 42 6.24 1.26 -3.16
N LEU A 43 7.49 0.84 -3.07
CA LEU A 43 8.57 1.73 -2.66
C LEU A 43 9.03 2.54 -3.86
N SER A 44 9.45 3.77 -3.60
CA SER A 44 9.90 4.66 -4.68
C SER A 44 11.28 4.28 -5.18
N TYR A 45 12.08 3.66 -4.33
CA TYR A 45 13.41 3.23 -4.71
C TYR A 45 13.71 1.87 -4.12
N VAL A 46 14.27 0.99 -4.93
CA VAL A 46 14.68 -0.33 -4.51
C VAL A 46 16.10 -0.56 -5.02
N SER A 47 17.00 -0.96 -4.11
CA SER A 47 18.36 -1.26 -4.50
C SER A 47 18.36 -2.43 -5.48
N PRO A 48 19.13 -2.33 -6.57
CA PRO A 48 19.23 -3.44 -7.53
C PRO A 48 19.75 -4.72 -6.91
N ASP A 49 20.47 -4.61 -5.79
CA ASP A 49 21.05 -5.75 -5.11
C ASP A 49 20.09 -6.41 -4.11
N ALA A 50 18.94 -5.82 -3.89
CA ALA A 50 18.01 -6.36 -2.91
C ALA A 50 17.34 -7.61 -3.46
N ASP A 51 17.39 -8.70 -2.69
CA ASP A 51 16.65 -9.89 -3.04
C ASP A 51 15.20 -9.76 -2.61
N GLU A 52 14.38 -10.76 -2.96
CA GLU A 52 12.96 -10.71 -2.68
C GLU A 52 12.66 -10.61 -1.20
N ASP A 53 13.41 -11.34 -0.39
CA ASP A 53 13.16 -11.35 1.06
C ASP A 53 13.48 -10.00 1.67
N LYS A 54 14.57 -9.40 1.27
CA LYS A 54 14.93 -8.07 1.78
C LYS A 54 13.94 -7.02 1.33
N LEU A 55 13.51 -7.11 0.09
CA LEU A 55 12.52 -6.19 -0.43
C LEU A 55 11.21 -6.31 0.32
N LYS A 56 10.78 -7.54 0.58
CA LYS A 56 9.56 -7.79 1.32
C LYS A 56 9.66 -7.22 2.73
N ASP A 57 10.78 -7.47 3.41
CA ASP A 57 10.96 -6.96 4.77
C ASP A 57 10.94 -5.45 4.81
N LEU A 58 11.60 -4.81 3.86
CA LEU A 58 11.62 -3.36 3.79
C LEU A 58 10.23 -2.81 3.53
N THR A 59 9.50 -3.45 2.63
CA THR A 59 8.13 -3.02 2.33
C THR A 59 7.23 -3.13 3.54
N VAL A 60 7.34 -4.24 4.28
CA VAL A 60 6.54 -4.42 5.50
C VAL A 60 6.86 -3.34 6.51
N LYS A 61 8.14 -3.06 6.74
CA LYS A 61 8.53 -2.02 7.68
C LYS A 61 8.00 -0.66 7.26
N THR A 62 8.06 -0.39 5.98
CA THR A 62 7.56 0.88 5.46
C THR A 62 6.05 0.98 5.62
N LEU A 63 5.32 -0.13 5.40
CA LEU A 63 3.88 -0.16 5.59
C LEU A 63 3.50 0.13 7.04
N TYR A 64 4.19 -0.49 8.00
CA TYR A 64 3.91 -0.22 9.41
C TYR A 64 4.18 1.23 9.77
N SER A 65 5.29 1.75 9.29
CA SER A 65 5.64 3.15 9.55
C SER A 65 4.62 4.09 8.90
N PHE A 66 4.21 3.79 7.69
CA PHE A 66 3.23 4.58 6.98
C PHE A 66 1.90 4.58 7.72
N GLU A 67 1.43 3.40 8.11
CA GLU A 67 0.17 3.28 8.85
C GLU A 67 0.22 4.10 10.13
N LYS A 68 1.31 3.98 10.86
CA LYS A 68 1.45 4.71 12.12
C LYS A 68 1.41 6.22 11.89
N LYS A 69 2.10 6.69 10.87
CA LYS A 69 2.12 8.12 10.57
C LYS A 69 0.77 8.63 10.12
N VAL A 70 0.07 7.85 9.31
CA VAL A 70 -1.26 8.25 8.84
C VAL A 70 -2.23 8.33 10.02
N ARG A 71 -2.18 7.34 10.91
CA ARG A 71 -3.08 7.35 12.07
C ARG A 71 -2.79 8.48 13.02
N ASN A 72 -1.59 9.03 12.98
CA ASN A 72 -1.21 10.13 13.87
C ASN A 72 -1.49 11.51 13.27
N ILE A 73 -2.01 11.59 12.07
CA ILE A 73 -2.41 12.89 11.52
C ILE A 73 -3.54 13.43 12.37
N PRO A 74 -3.44 14.70 12.82
CA PRO A 74 -4.49 15.29 13.65
C PRO A 74 -5.85 15.21 12.97
N GLY A 75 -6.85 14.79 13.72
CA GLY A 75 -8.22 14.70 13.22
C GLY A 75 -8.59 13.36 12.61
N VAL A 76 -7.63 12.46 12.44
CA VAL A 76 -7.91 11.14 11.85
C VAL A 76 -8.53 10.25 12.92
N SER A 77 -9.70 9.70 12.61
CA SER A 77 -10.38 8.77 13.51
C SER A 77 -10.12 7.32 13.13
N ASP A 78 -9.86 7.04 11.86
CA ASP A 78 -9.56 5.69 11.42
C ASP A 78 -8.93 5.72 10.04
N VAL A 79 -8.29 4.61 9.69
CA VAL A 79 -7.66 4.44 8.37
C VAL A 79 -8.05 3.07 7.85
N ILE A 80 -8.59 3.07 6.63
CA ILE A 80 -9.02 1.83 5.99
C ILE A 80 -8.14 1.58 4.77
N PHE A 81 -7.43 0.46 4.81
CA PHE A 81 -6.55 0.07 3.72
C PHE A 81 -7.25 -0.93 2.81
N GLN A 82 -7.27 -0.62 1.53
CA GLN A 82 -7.85 -1.49 0.50
C GLN A 82 -6.82 -1.67 -0.61
N LEU A 83 -5.65 -2.15 -0.20
CA LEU A 83 -4.56 -2.34 -1.14
C LEU A 83 -4.75 -3.61 -1.94
N LEU A 84 -4.27 -3.59 -3.17
CA LEU A 84 -4.40 -4.74 -4.06
C LEU A 84 -3.30 -5.77 -3.84
N ASN A 85 -2.16 -5.36 -3.31
CA ASN A 85 -1.01 -6.24 -3.17
C ASN A 85 -0.61 -6.52 -1.72
N TRP A 86 -1.28 -5.90 -0.75
CA TRP A 86 -0.98 -6.14 0.66
C TRP A 86 -2.27 -6.11 1.45
N ARG A 87 -2.35 -6.93 2.47
CA ARG A 87 -3.49 -6.91 3.38
C ARG A 87 -3.02 -7.14 4.80
N LYS A 88 -3.84 -6.79 5.75
CA LYS A 88 -3.51 -6.94 7.15
C LYS A 88 -4.28 -8.13 7.72
N GLU A 89 -3.54 -9.06 8.32
CA GLU A 89 -4.13 -10.22 8.96
C GLU A 89 -3.61 -10.31 10.38
N ARG A 90 -4.53 -10.27 11.34
CA ARG A 90 -4.19 -10.38 12.75
C ARG A 90 -3.11 -9.39 13.16
N GLY A 91 -3.22 -8.16 12.68
CA GLY A 91 -2.28 -7.10 13.02
C GLY A 91 -0.98 -7.12 12.23
N GLN A 92 -0.83 -8.02 11.28
CA GLN A 92 0.38 -8.12 10.49
C GLN A 92 0.11 -7.88 9.02
N TRP A 93 1.02 -7.17 8.38
CA TRP A 93 0.94 -6.95 6.94
C TRP A 93 1.49 -8.17 6.21
N VAL A 94 0.67 -8.72 5.32
CA VAL A 94 1.09 -9.88 4.50
C VAL A 94 0.83 -9.56 3.03
N PRO A 95 1.70 -10.05 2.15
CA PRO A 95 1.48 -9.84 0.72
C PRO A 95 0.32 -10.68 0.22
N ILE A 96 -0.43 -10.11 -0.72
CA ILE A 96 -1.48 -10.87 -1.37
C ILE A 96 -0.81 -11.67 -2.47
N GLU A 97 -0.91 -12.98 -2.37
CA GLU A 97 -0.23 -13.88 -3.29
C GLU A 97 -0.77 -13.81 -4.68
N VAL A 98 0.13 -13.93 -5.64
CA VAL A 98 -0.22 -13.80 -7.04
C VAL A 98 -0.43 -15.18 -7.65
N LYS A 99 -1.27 -15.98 -7.03
CA LYS A 99 -1.53 -17.33 -7.51
C LYS A 99 -2.14 -17.33 -8.90
N LYS A 100 -2.88 -16.30 -9.21
CA LYS A 100 -3.51 -16.19 -10.50
C LYS A 100 -2.51 -16.21 -11.66
N LYS A 101 -1.38 -15.58 -11.46
CA LYS A 101 -0.35 -15.58 -12.49
C LYS A 101 0.14 -16.97 -12.80
N LYS A 102 0.32 -17.77 -11.76
CA LYS A 102 0.79 -19.14 -11.95
C LYS A 102 -0.23 -19.94 -12.74
N GLU A 103 -1.47 -19.77 -12.40
CA GLU A 103 -2.52 -20.49 -13.09
C GLU A 103 -2.57 -20.12 -14.57
N GLU A 104 -2.43 -18.86 -14.84
CA GLU A 104 -2.41 -18.41 -16.24
C GLU A 104 -1.24 -19.01 -17.01
N LYS A 105 -0.10 -19.07 -16.38
CA LYS A 105 1.05 -19.67 -17.00
C LYS A 105 0.82 -21.15 -17.31
N ASP A 106 0.22 -21.84 -16.38
CA ASP A 106 -0.06 -23.26 -16.57
C ASP A 106 -1.00 -23.47 -17.72
N GLU A 107 -2.00 -22.63 -17.85
CA GLU A 107 -2.91 -22.73 -18.96
C GLU A 107 -2.21 -22.51 -20.27
N ASN A 108 -1.34 -21.54 -20.33
CA ASN A 108 -0.59 -21.26 -21.54
C ASN A 108 0.28 -22.43 -21.91
N LYS A 109 0.88 -23.05 -20.93
CA LYS A 109 1.69 -24.24 -21.20
C LYS A 109 0.86 -25.34 -21.79
N THR A 110 -0.30 -25.55 -21.23
CA THR A 110 -1.19 -26.58 -21.70
C THR A 110 -1.54 -26.36 -23.15
N GLU A 111 -1.84 -25.13 -23.47
CA GLU A 111 -2.18 -24.80 -24.84
C GLU A 111 -1.01 -25.01 -25.79
N SER A 112 0.16 -24.60 -25.32
CA SER A 112 1.31 -24.71 -26.20
C SER A 112 1.71 -26.14 -26.41
N SER A 113 1.26 -27.07 -25.62
CA SER A 113 1.58 -28.46 -25.78
C SER A 113 0.78 -29.06 -26.91
N LEU A 114 -0.17 -28.37 -27.39
CA LEU A 114 -0.95 -28.84 -28.50
C LEU A 114 -0.22 -28.59 -29.82
#